data_07b4d79075e7986f41e7ede293bcb6a0
#
_entry.id   07b4d79075e7986f41e7ede293bcb6a0
#
_cell.length_a   1.000
_cell.length_b   1.000
_cell.length_c   1.000
_cell.angle_alpha   90.00
_cell.angle_beta   90.00
_cell.angle_gamma   90.00
#
_symmetry.space_group_name_H-M   'P 1'
#
loop_
_entity.id
_entity.type
_entity.pdbx_description
1 polymer ?
#
loop_
_entity_poly.entity_id
_entity_poly.type
_entity_poly.pdbx_seq_one_letter_code
_entity_poly.pdbx_strand_id
1 'polypeptide(L)'
;MKAKWGLFMTEQKKNTIITSGIAVLAVILAYCFRIVGRGSFYPMLFSYLRSFIYIGLFAAWGLSVRQRIVQKQVCRFMTVTAVLLIIWMVVRSAKYFIFWQPDAVRYLWYLFYLPMLFVPMLALLIAMSLGKPDEYKFPKGMSILWIISGTLLLLVLTNDLHQFVFTFPKDAAV
;
A
#
# COMPACT_ATOMS: atom_id res chain seq x y z
N MET A 1 39.37 -16.60 -0.22
CA MET A 1 38.34 -15.65 0.22
C MET A 1 37.60 -15.00 -0.96
N LYS A 2 38.27 -14.47 -2.00
CA LYS A 2 37.66 -13.84 -3.19
C LYS A 2 36.68 -14.73 -3.98
N ALA A 3 36.96 -16.04 -4.16
CA ALA A 3 36.10 -16.96 -4.89
C ALA A 3 34.73 -17.18 -4.21
N LYS A 4 34.71 -17.25 -2.88
CA LYS A 4 33.48 -17.42 -2.09
C LYS A 4 32.57 -16.20 -2.17
N TRP A 5 33.15 -15.00 -2.22
CA TRP A 5 32.41 -13.73 -2.43
C TRP A 5 31.82 -13.64 -3.85
N GLY A 6 32.58 -14.07 -4.87
CA GLY A 6 32.09 -14.12 -6.26
C GLY A 6 30.88 -15.02 -6.43
N LEU A 7 30.90 -16.22 -5.85
CA LEU A 7 29.78 -17.17 -5.87
C LEU A 7 28.54 -16.60 -5.14
N PHE A 8 28.74 -16.01 -3.96
CA PHE A 8 27.65 -15.40 -3.18
C PHE A 8 26.98 -14.25 -3.95
N MET A 9 27.76 -13.37 -4.58
CA MET A 9 27.26 -12.27 -5.41
C MET A 9 26.49 -12.78 -6.64
N THR A 10 26.90 -13.90 -7.23
CA THR A 10 26.24 -14.50 -8.39
C THR A 10 24.88 -15.08 -8.00
N GLU A 11 24.81 -15.81 -6.88
CA GLU A 11 23.56 -16.36 -6.35
C GLU A 11 22.58 -15.25 -5.94
N GLN A 12 23.07 -14.18 -5.31
CA GLN A 12 22.24 -13.06 -4.92
C GLN A 12 21.65 -12.34 -6.14
N LYS A 13 22.43 -12.13 -7.21
CA LYS A 13 21.96 -11.58 -8.49
C LYS A 13 20.91 -12.48 -9.13
N LYS A 14 21.15 -13.77 -9.18
CA LYS A 14 20.21 -14.76 -9.72
C LYS A 14 18.87 -14.73 -8.98
N ASN A 15 18.90 -14.77 -7.65
CA ASN A 15 17.69 -14.71 -6.85
C ASN A 15 16.93 -13.37 -7.04
N THR A 16 17.64 -12.27 -7.21
CA THR A 16 17.01 -10.97 -7.50
C THR A 16 16.32 -10.97 -8.86
N ILE A 17 16.97 -11.50 -9.90
CA ILE A 17 16.39 -11.58 -11.24
C ILE A 17 15.15 -12.48 -11.24
N ILE A 18 15.21 -13.64 -10.59
CA ILE A 18 14.06 -14.56 -10.48
C ILE A 18 12.89 -13.88 -9.73
N THR A 19 13.15 -13.24 -8.59
CA THR A 19 12.12 -12.56 -7.80
C THR A 19 11.48 -11.41 -8.60
N SER A 20 12.29 -10.63 -9.32
CA SER A 20 11.79 -9.56 -10.18
C SER A 20 10.98 -10.10 -11.35
N GLY A 21 11.40 -11.21 -11.95
CA GLY A 21 10.66 -11.89 -13.01
C GLY A 21 9.29 -12.38 -12.53
N ILE A 22 9.23 -13.02 -11.36
CA ILE A 22 7.98 -13.46 -10.74
C ILE A 22 7.04 -12.27 -10.48
N ALA A 23 7.58 -11.16 -9.97
CA ALA A 23 6.77 -9.96 -9.71
C ALA A 23 6.18 -9.38 -11.01
N VAL A 24 6.96 -9.30 -12.07
CA VAL A 24 6.50 -8.84 -13.40
C VAL A 24 5.41 -9.77 -13.95
N LEU A 25 5.61 -11.09 -13.88
CA LEU A 25 4.61 -12.08 -14.32
C LEU A 25 3.31 -11.95 -13.52
N ALA A 26 3.39 -11.75 -12.21
CA ALA A 26 2.21 -11.56 -11.36
C ALA A 26 1.44 -10.28 -11.73
N VAL A 27 2.14 -9.18 -12.06
CA VAL A 27 1.50 -7.94 -12.54
C VAL A 27 0.82 -8.15 -13.89
N ILE A 28 1.48 -8.84 -14.82
CA ILE A 28 0.90 -9.19 -16.12
C ILE A 28 -0.36 -10.05 -15.94
N LEU A 29 -0.30 -11.07 -15.08
CA LEU A 29 -1.45 -11.92 -14.76
C LEU A 29 -2.61 -11.12 -14.16
N ALA A 30 -2.33 -10.21 -13.24
CA ALA A 30 -3.34 -9.32 -12.67
C ALA A 30 -3.97 -8.39 -13.72
N TYR A 31 -3.19 -7.95 -14.70
CA TYR A 31 -3.67 -7.18 -15.84
C TYR A 31 -4.55 -8.02 -16.78
N CYS A 32 -4.16 -9.26 -17.08
CA CYS A 32 -4.98 -10.20 -17.84
C CYS A 32 -6.34 -10.43 -17.17
N PHE A 33 -6.38 -10.63 -15.85
CA PHE A 33 -7.63 -10.74 -15.11
C PHE A 33 -8.50 -9.48 -15.20
N ARG A 34 -7.90 -8.30 -15.31
CA ARG A 34 -8.64 -7.06 -15.55
C ARG A 34 -9.34 -7.05 -16.91
N ILE A 35 -8.67 -7.53 -17.96
CA ILE A 35 -9.21 -7.55 -19.32
C ILE A 35 -10.32 -8.60 -19.42
N VAL A 36 -10.02 -9.83 -19.01
CA VAL A 36 -10.95 -10.96 -19.05
C VAL A 36 -12.20 -10.67 -18.20
N GLY A 37 -12.02 -10.06 -17.01
CA GLY A 37 -13.13 -9.74 -16.12
C GLY A 37 -14.11 -8.72 -16.69
N ARG A 38 -13.72 -7.87 -17.66
CA ARG A 38 -14.62 -6.90 -18.31
C ARG A 38 -15.64 -7.55 -19.23
N GLY A 39 -15.32 -8.70 -19.84
CA GLY A 39 -16.19 -9.43 -20.76
C GLY A 39 -16.78 -10.71 -20.17
N SER A 40 -16.54 -11.00 -18.90
CA SER A 40 -16.93 -12.24 -18.24
C SER A 40 -18.30 -12.11 -17.55
N PHE A 41 -19.01 -13.25 -17.42
CA PHE A 41 -20.19 -13.37 -16.56
C PHE A 41 -19.88 -13.20 -15.06
N TYR A 42 -18.62 -13.29 -14.65
CA TYR A 42 -18.17 -13.21 -13.25
C TYR A 42 -17.13 -12.10 -13.03
N PRO A 43 -17.45 -10.82 -13.27
CA PRO A 43 -16.47 -9.72 -13.15
C PRO A 43 -15.94 -9.54 -11.72
N MET A 44 -16.76 -9.86 -10.71
CA MET A 44 -16.37 -9.81 -9.30
C MET A 44 -15.25 -10.81 -8.98
N LEU A 45 -15.37 -12.06 -9.45
CA LEU A 45 -14.37 -13.10 -9.21
C LEU A 45 -12.99 -12.67 -9.72
N PHE A 46 -12.91 -12.13 -10.94
CA PHE A 46 -11.66 -11.65 -11.51
C PHE A 46 -11.10 -10.43 -10.76
N SER A 47 -11.97 -9.59 -10.21
CA SER A 47 -11.57 -8.47 -9.36
C SER A 47 -10.93 -8.94 -8.06
N TYR A 48 -11.48 -9.99 -7.42
CA TYR A 48 -10.90 -10.60 -6.22
C TYR A 48 -9.57 -11.28 -6.52
N LEU A 49 -9.48 -12.11 -7.55
CA LEU A 49 -8.24 -12.78 -7.94
C LEU A 49 -7.11 -11.78 -8.15
N ARG A 50 -7.40 -10.69 -8.84
CA ARG A 50 -6.46 -9.58 -9.01
C ARG A 50 -6.04 -8.95 -7.69
N SER A 51 -6.97 -8.71 -6.77
CA SER A 51 -6.67 -8.13 -5.45
C SER A 51 -5.80 -9.06 -4.61
N PHE A 52 -6.05 -10.36 -4.65
CA PHE A 52 -5.21 -11.36 -3.97
C PHE A 52 -3.77 -11.36 -4.50
N ILE A 53 -3.58 -11.24 -5.82
CA ILE A 53 -2.24 -11.13 -6.41
C ILE A 53 -1.52 -9.88 -5.87
N TYR A 54 -2.16 -8.73 -5.85
CA TYR A 54 -1.54 -7.51 -5.33
C TYR A 54 -1.26 -7.57 -3.84
N ILE A 55 -2.17 -8.12 -3.03
CA ILE A 55 -1.94 -8.35 -1.60
C ILE A 55 -0.72 -9.26 -1.40
N GLY A 56 -0.63 -10.36 -2.15
CA GLY A 56 0.51 -11.27 -2.12
C GLY A 56 1.82 -10.59 -2.51
N LEU A 57 1.80 -9.75 -3.55
CA LEU A 57 2.98 -8.97 -3.96
C LEU A 57 3.44 -7.98 -2.89
N PHE A 58 2.52 -7.23 -2.27
CA PHE A 58 2.86 -6.30 -1.19
C PHE A 58 3.36 -7.02 0.06
N ALA A 59 2.78 -8.16 0.40
CA ALA A 59 3.25 -8.99 1.51
C ALA A 59 4.66 -9.54 1.23
N ALA A 60 4.90 -10.11 0.05
CA ALA A 60 6.21 -10.60 -0.36
C ALA A 60 7.26 -9.47 -0.39
N TRP A 61 6.88 -8.28 -0.90
CA TRP A 61 7.74 -7.12 -0.88
C TRP A 61 8.07 -6.69 0.56
N GLY A 62 7.08 -6.58 1.44
CA GLY A 62 7.28 -6.21 2.83
C GLY A 62 8.19 -7.18 3.58
N LEU A 63 8.03 -8.50 3.36
CA LEU A 63 8.90 -9.53 3.91
C LEU A 63 10.34 -9.41 3.36
N SER A 64 10.48 -9.19 2.05
CA SER A 64 11.78 -8.99 1.40
C SER A 64 12.52 -7.77 1.95
N VAL A 65 11.80 -6.67 2.19
CA VAL A 65 12.33 -5.45 2.82
C VAL A 65 12.93 -5.75 4.19
N ARG A 66 12.20 -6.47 5.04
CA ARG A 66 12.66 -6.85 6.39
C ARG A 66 13.91 -7.70 6.38
N GLN A 67 14.11 -8.51 5.35
CA GLN A 67 15.28 -9.39 5.22
C GLN A 67 16.51 -8.69 4.61
N ARG A 68 16.31 -7.66 3.78
CA ARG A 68 17.39 -7.05 3.00
C ARG A 68 17.86 -5.72 3.54
N ILE A 69 17.03 -4.98 4.25
CA ILE A 69 17.36 -3.64 4.74
C ILE A 69 17.96 -3.73 6.14
N VAL A 70 19.22 -3.33 6.25
CA VAL A 70 19.98 -3.32 7.50
C VAL A 70 19.57 -2.14 8.37
N GLN A 71 19.28 -0.99 7.76
CA GLN A 71 18.91 0.23 8.49
C GLN A 71 17.53 0.09 9.13
N LYS A 72 17.48 0.00 10.45
CA LYS A 72 16.26 -0.29 11.23
C LYS A 72 15.15 0.73 11.01
N GLN A 73 15.48 2.01 10.93
CA GLN A 73 14.52 3.09 10.76
C GLN A 73 13.82 3.02 9.38
N VAL A 74 14.59 2.88 8.32
CA VAL A 74 14.08 2.71 6.94
C VAL A 74 13.24 1.44 6.83
N CYS A 75 13.72 0.32 7.38
CA CYS A 75 13.02 -0.95 7.40
C CYS A 75 11.64 -0.83 8.08
N ARG A 76 11.55 -0.11 9.20
CA ARG A 76 10.28 0.15 9.89
C ARG A 76 9.31 0.92 9.02
N PHE A 77 9.73 2.04 8.42
CA PHE A 77 8.87 2.85 7.55
C PHE A 77 8.40 2.09 6.31
N MET A 78 9.30 1.35 5.67
CA MET A 78 8.93 0.52 4.51
C MET A 78 7.97 -0.61 4.90
N THR A 79 8.14 -1.22 6.07
CA THR A 79 7.20 -2.24 6.58
C THR A 79 5.83 -1.63 6.83
N VAL A 80 5.75 -0.44 7.44
CA VAL A 80 4.47 0.27 7.65
C VAL A 80 3.83 0.61 6.31
N THR A 81 4.61 1.07 5.34
CA THR A 81 4.11 1.32 3.97
C THR A 81 3.52 0.06 3.35
N ALA A 82 4.20 -1.09 3.46
CA ALA A 82 3.69 -2.36 2.95
C ALA A 82 2.34 -2.75 3.59
N VAL A 83 2.22 -2.59 4.92
CA VAL A 83 0.98 -2.85 5.65
C VAL A 83 -0.14 -1.91 5.20
N LEU A 84 0.14 -0.62 5.03
CA LEU A 84 -0.86 0.34 4.54
C LEU A 84 -1.33 0.01 3.12
N LEU A 85 -0.45 -0.44 2.23
CA LEU A 85 -0.81 -0.87 0.88
C LEU A 85 -1.66 -2.15 0.90
N ILE A 86 -1.38 -3.08 1.81
CA ILE A 86 -2.22 -4.27 2.02
C ILE A 86 -3.60 -3.86 2.52
N ILE A 87 -3.69 -3.00 3.54
CA ILE A 87 -4.95 -2.45 4.04
C ILE A 87 -5.73 -1.79 2.90
N TRP A 88 -5.06 -1.00 2.07
CA TRP A 88 -5.68 -0.36 0.91
C TRP A 88 -6.32 -1.36 -0.05
N MET A 89 -5.62 -2.45 -0.35
CA MET A 89 -6.13 -3.50 -1.23
C MET A 89 -7.29 -4.28 -0.59
N VAL A 90 -7.23 -4.54 0.73
CA VAL A 90 -8.31 -5.19 1.48
C VAL A 90 -9.56 -4.31 1.49
N VAL A 91 -9.44 -3.03 1.84
CA VAL A 91 -10.56 -2.07 1.83
C VAL A 91 -11.19 -1.96 0.44
N ARG A 92 -10.35 -1.88 -0.59
CA ARG A 92 -10.82 -1.87 -1.98
C ARG A 92 -11.62 -3.12 -2.34
N SER A 93 -11.20 -4.29 -1.86
CA SER A 93 -11.88 -5.56 -2.13
C SER A 93 -13.15 -5.70 -1.29
N ALA A 94 -13.12 -5.25 -0.03
CA ALA A 94 -14.26 -5.29 0.88
C ALA A 94 -15.48 -4.52 0.35
N LYS A 95 -15.27 -3.45 -0.43
CA LYS A 95 -16.33 -2.70 -1.08
C LYS A 95 -17.31 -3.59 -1.88
N TYR A 96 -16.82 -4.62 -2.53
CA TYR A 96 -17.65 -5.52 -3.34
C TYR A 96 -18.47 -6.51 -2.49
N PHE A 97 -18.04 -6.79 -1.25
CA PHE A 97 -18.79 -7.65 -0.32
C PHE A 97 -19.91 -6.90 0.42
N ILE A 98 -19.68 -5.61 0.71
CA ILE A 98 -20.55 -4.80 1.58
C ILE A 98 -21.49 -3.90 0.73
N PHE A 99 -21.64 -4.22 -0.56
CA PHE A 99 -22.44 -3.46 -1.52
C PHE A 99 -23.87 -3.17 -1.06
N TRP A 100 -24.44 -4.05 -0.21
CA TRP A 100 -25.82 -3.94 0.27
C TRP A 100 -26.02 -2.89 1.37
N GLN A 101 -24.96 -2.32 1.94
CA GLN A 101 -25.03 -1.33 3.02
C GLN A 101 -24.36 -0.03 2.60
N PRO A 102 -25.09 0.98 2.12
CA PRO A 102 -24.55 2.24 1.60
C PRO A 102 -23.69 2.97 2.64
N ASP A 103 -24.09 2.97 3.91
CA ASP A 103 -23.32 3.61 4.98
C ASP A 103 -21.95 2.93 5.20
N ALA A 104 -21.91 1.61 5.21
CA ALA A 104 -20.66 0.87 5.35
C ALA A 104 -19.72 1.11 4.16
N VAL A 105 -20.25 1.21 2.95
CA VAL A 105 -19.46 1.57 1.75
C VAL A 105 -18.86 2.97 1.91
N ARG A 106 -19.60 3.92 2.46
CA ARG A 106 -19.13 5.30 2.72
C ARG A 106 -17.96 5.31 3.69
N TYR A 107 -18.04 4.59 4.81
CA TYR A 107 -16.91 4.47 5.76
C TYR A 107 -15.69 3.76 5.17
N LEU A 108 -15.89 2.78 4.29
CA LEU A 108 -14.79 2.18 3.53
C LEU A 108 -14.11 3.20 2.61
N TRP A 109 -14.86 4.11 1.99
CA TRP A 109 -14.31 5.21 1.22
C TRP A 109 -13.44 6.14 2.08
N TYR A 110 -13.88 6.49 3.28
CA TYR A 110 -13.08 7.31 4.20
C TYR A 110 -11.78 6.59 4.61
N LEU A 111 -11.86 5.29 4.88
CA LEU A 111 -10.69 4.49 5.23
C LEU A 111 -9.66 4.41 4.08
N PHE A 112 -10.10 4.62 2.84
CA PHE A 112 -9.23 4.67 1.67
C PHE A 112 -8.21 5.83 1.73
N TYR A 113 -8.56 6.91 2.42
CA TYR A 113 -7.68 8.08 2.59
C TYR A 113 -6.53 7.83 3.55
N LEU A 114 -6.63 6.83 4.44
CA LEU A 114 -5.55 6.49 5.36
C LEU A 114 -4.24 6.17 4.60
N PRO A 115 -4.18 5.16 3.72
CA PRO A 115 -2.96 4.91 2.96
C PRO A 115 -2.64 6.03 1.97
N MET A 116 -3.65 6.69 1.40
CA MET A 116 -3.43 7.77 0.42
C MET A 116 -2.68 8.97 1.02
N LEU A 117 -2.90 9.28 2.30
CA LEU A 117 -2.22 10.38 3.00
C LEU A 117 -0.88 9.93 3.59
N PHE A 118 -0.83 8.73 4.20
CA PHE A 118 0.36 8.32 4.95
C PHE A 118 1.45 7.69 4.09
N VAL A 119 1.12 7.04 2.96
CA VAL A 119 2.15 6.44 2.09
C VAL A 119 3.10 7.49 1.50
N PRO A 120 2.64 8.62 0.92
CA PRO A 120 3.54 9.67 0.45
C PRO A 120 4.38 10.30 1.58
N MET A 121 3.77 10.51 2.75
CA MET A 121 4.49 11.01 3.92
C MET A 121 5.60 10.06 4.36
N LEU A 122 5.31 8.75 4.45
CA LEU A 122 6.31 7.73 4.78
C LEU A 122 7.40 7.65 3.72
N ALA A 123 7.07 7.79 2.43
CA ALA A 123 8.05 7.83 1.35
C ALA A 123 9.03 8.99 1.53
N LEU A 124 8.56 10.17 1.94
CA LEU A 124 9.41 11.32 2.25
C LEU A 124 10.32 11.02 3.46
N LEU A 125 9.78 10.43 4.52
CA LEU A 125 10.56 10.04 5.71
C LEU A 125 11.63 9.01 5.36
N ILE A 126 11.33 8.04 4.50
CA ILE A 126 12.29 7.05 3.99
C ILE A 126 13.41 7.76 3.23
N ALA A 127 13.06 8.65 2.29
CA ALA A 127 14.05 9.39 1.50
C ALA A 127 15.00 10.21 2.37
N MET A 128 14.49 10.84 3.42
CA MET A 128 15.29 11.63 4.36
C MET A 128 16.14 10.77 5.30
N SER A 129 15.74 9.54 5.60
CA SER A 129 16.46 8.60 6.45
C SER A 129 17.57 7.87 5.70
N LEU A 130 17.48 7.81 4.37
CA LEU A 130 18.41 7.02 3.56
C LEU A 130 19.83 7.54 3.68
N GLY A 131 20.79 6.64 4.01
CA GLY A 131 22.20 7.00 4.22
C GLY A 131 22.50 7.72 5.53
N LYS A 132 21.54 7.86 6.45
CA LYS A 132 21.74 8.41 7.79
C LYS A 132 21.97 7.30 8.82
N PRO A 133 22.57 7.60 9.99
CA PRO A 133 22.69 6.63 11.09
C PRO A 133 21.32 6.13 11.55
N ASP A 134 21.28 4.93 12.15
CA ASP A 134 20.03 4.35 12.68
C ASP A 134 19.34 5.20 13.76
N GLU A 135 20.10 6.05 14.45
CA GLU A 135 19.61 6.97 15.49
C GLU A 135 19.28 8.37 14.96
N TYR A 136 19.18 8.54 13.64
CA TYR A 136 18.87 9.83 13.05
C TYR A 136 17.56 10.39 13.56
N LYS A 137 17.63 11.56 14.20
CA LYS A 137 16.46 12.29 14.67
C LYS A 137 16.01 13.28 13.61
N PHE A 138 14.74 13.18 13.23
CA PHE A 138 14.17 14.14 12.30
C PHE A 138 14.14 15.56 12.86
N PRO A 139 14.30 16.58 12.03
CA PRO A 139 14.07 17.96 12.44
C PRO A 139 12.68 18.13 13.02
N LYS A 140 12.54 18.99 14.04
CA LYS A 140 11.23 19.26 14.69
C LYS A 140 10.13 19.67 13.71
N GLY A 141 10.49 20.35 12.61
CA GLY A 141 9.56 20.71 11.54
C GLY A 141 8.89 19.53 10.85
N MET A 142 9.48 18.32 10.90
CA MET A 142 8.83 17.11 10.34
C MET A 142 7.59 16.66 11.11
N SER A 143 7.46 17.06 12.38
CA SER A 143 6.23 16.82 13.16
C SER A 143 5.01 17.50 12.53
N ILE A 144 5.20 18.59 11.80
CA ILE A 144 4.15 19.29 11.08
C ILE A 144 3.49 18.37 10.05
N LEU A 145 4.26 17.54 9.36
CA LEU A 145 3.69 16.58 8.38
C LEU A 145 2.75 15.57 9.04
N TRP A 146 3.09 15.10 10.24
CA TRP A 146 2.22 14.21 11.00
C TRP A 146 0.94 14.90 11.43
N ILE A 147 1.04 16.16 11.90
CA ILE A 147 -0.11 16.95 12.29
C ILE A 147 -1.01 17.21 11.09
N ILE A 148 -0.46 17.66 9.96
CA ILE A 148 -1.23 17.92 8.74
C ILE A 148 -1.92 16.65 8.25
N SER A 149 -1.18 15.53 8.10
CA SER A 149 -1.75 14.27 7.63
C SER A 149 -2.81 13.73 8.58
N GLY A 150 -2.60 13.84 9.89
CA GLY A 150 -3.57 13.45 10.90
C GLY A 150 -4.82 14.32 10.89
N THR A 151 -4.68 15.64 10.77
CA THR A 151 -5.81 16.58 10.67
C THR A 151 -6.63 16.33 9.41
N LEU A 152 -5.96 16.13 8.25
CA LEU A 152 -6.66 15.81 7.01
C LEU A 152 -7.41 14.47 7.12
N LEU A 153 -6.81 13.46 7.74
CA LEU A 153 -7.50 12.19 7.97
C LEU A 153 -8.71 12.35 8.89
N LEU A 154 -8.57 13.10 9.98
CA LEU A 154 -9.69 13.40 10.88
C LEU A 154 -10.81 14.14 10.15
N LEU A 155 -10.50 15.14 9.33
CA LEU A 155 -11.49 15.84 8.50
C LEU A 155 -12.23 14.89 7.56
N VAL A 156 -11.54 13.93 6.95
CA VAL A 156 -12.19 12.92 6.11
C VAL A 156 -13.10 12.00 6.92
N LEU A 157 -12.62 11.48 8.07
CA LEU A 157 -13.37 10.56 8.91
C LEU A 157 -14.61 11.21 9.55
N THR A 158 -14.54 12.50 9.83
CA THR A 158 -15.64 13.29 10.42
C THR A 158 -16.49 14.03 9.38
N ASN A 159 -16.29 13.72 8.09
CA ASN A 159 -16.97 14.42 7.00
C ASN A 159 -18.51 14.37 7.09
N ASP A 160 -19.07 13.33 7.71
CA ASP A 160 -20.52 13.20 7.92
C ASP A 160 -21.09 14.31 8.82
N LEU A 161 -20.25 14.93 9.68
CA LEU A 161 -20.66 16.00 10.60
C LEU A 161 -20.67 17.38 9.95
N HIS A 162 -19.73 17.64 9.03
CA HIS A 162 -19.48 19.00 8.51
C HIS A 162 -19.52 19.12 6.98
N GLN A 163 -19.42 17.99 6.24
CA GLN A 163 -19.44 17.92 4.76
C GLN A 163 -18.46 18.88 4.05
N PHE A 164 -17.30 19.19 4.67
CA PHE A 164 -16.30 20.11 4.08
C PHE A 164 -15.46 19.43 3.00
N VAL A 165 -15.23 18.12 3.12
CA VAL A 165 -14.38 17.37 2.18
C VAL A 165 -15.21 16.84 1.02
N PHE A 166 -16.40 16.28 1.31
CA PHE A 166 -17.34 15.74 0.35
C PHE A 166 -18.75 16.18 0.69
N THR A 167 -19.48 16.73 -0.28
CA THR A 167 -20.90 17.00 -0.18
C THR A 167 -21.67 15.84 -0.81
N PHE A 168 -22.52 15.17 -0.02
CA PHE A 168 -23.43 14.16 -0.54
C PHE A 168 -24.77 14.82 -0.84
N PRO A 169 -25.32 14.69 -2.07
CA PRO A 169 -26.68 15.13 -2.35
C PRO A 169 -27.64 14.39 -1.42
N LYS A 170 -28.59 15.12 -0.82
CA LYS A 170 -29.56 14.54 0.11
C LYS A 170 -30.46 13.44 -0.53
N ASP A 171 -30.52 13.45 -1.85
CA ASP A 171 -31.32 12.52 -2.64
C ASP A 171 -30.54 11.30 -3.18
N ALA A 172 -29.25 11.17 -2.85
CA ALA A 172 -28.43 10.02 -3.19
C ALA A 172 -28.56 8.89 -2.15
N ALA A 173 -29.75 8.68 -1.61
CA ALA A 173 -30.15 7.44 -0.96
C ALA A 173 -30.55 6.46 -2.06
N VAL A 174 -29.53 5.72 -2.56
CA VAL A 174 -29.75 4.54 -3.41
C VAL A 174 -29.02 3.37 -2.83
#